data_9f31b1f0ab5a972b4cd768d01f5c7a85
#
_entry.id   9f31b1f0ab5a972b4cd768d01f5c7a85
#
_cell.length_a   1.000
_cell.length_b   1.000
_cell.length_c   1.000
_cell.angle_alpha   90.00
_cell.angle_beta   90.00
_cell.angle_gamma   90.00
#
_symmetry.space_group_name_H-M   'P 1'
#
loop_
_entity.id
_entity.type
_entity.pdbx_description
1 polymer ?
#
loop_
_entity_poly.entity_id
_entity_poly.type
_entity_poly.pdbx_seq_one_letter_code
_entity_poly.pdbx_strand_id
1 'polypeptide(L)'
;LLPTGRSGLREIRVGELRGEEPMQIVSGPIGRERVHFEAPPRKRLDKEIRTFVAWFNDAPKGLDGLLRAGLAHAWFEVVHPYEDGNGRVGRALLDRALAQDERRSTRLYSMSARFESERDAYYDALGAFSSGTLDATPWLQWFLAQVEAAAKSSEHTVNRVVGKAQFWMRHAEVALNERQKKALNVLLDAGPDGFVGGMTNKKYASLTKTSPATAQRDLAELVEKGCLVLTGAGRSVRYELQPR
;
A
#
# COMPACT_ATOMS: atom_id res chain seq x y z
N LEU A 1 17.49 -12.88 0.64
CA LEU A 1 16.04 -13.03 0.85
C LEU A 1 15.71 -14.27 1.68
N LEU A 2 16.40 -15.39 1.47
CA LEU A 2 16.25 -16.63 2.22
C LEU A 2 17.64 -17.19 2.56
N PRO A 3 18.38 -16.56 3.48
CA PRO A 3 19.79 -16.87 3.73
C PRO A 3 19.99 -18.27 4.34
N THR A 4 18.95 -18.90 4.86
CA THR A 4 19.01 -20.22 5.48
C THR A 4 18.91 -21.38 4.48
N GLY A 5 18.68 -21.13 3.19
CA GLY A 5 18.42 -22.17 2.19
C GLY A 5 17.12 -22.94 2.40
N ARG A 6 16.16 -22.36 3.14
CA ARG A 6 14.87 -23.01 3.44
C ARG A 6 13.70 -22.07 3.17
N SER A 7 12.64 -22.63 2.59
CA SER A 7 11.33 -22.01 2.46
C SER A 7 10.31 -22.93 3.13
N GLY A 8 9.88 -22.56 4.33
CA GLY A 8 9.13 -23.47 5.20
C GLY A 8 9.93 -24.74 5.51
N LEU A 9 9.37 -25.91 5.16
CA LEU A 9 10.02 -27.21 5.33
C LEU A 9 10.88 -27.65 4.13
N ARG A 10 10.79 -26.92 3.00
CA ARG A 10 11.49 -27.25 1.75
C ARG A 10 12.89 -26.64 1.74
N GLU A 11 13.88 -27.42 1.34
CA GLU A 11 15.21 -26.90 0.98
C GLU A 11 15.14 -26.23 -0.38
N ILE A 12 15.82 -25.09 -0.53
CA ILE A 12 15.86 -24.29 -1.75
C ILE A 12 17.30 -23.90 -2.09
N ARG A 13 17.55 -23.69 -3.37
CA ARG A 13 18.82 -23.15 -3.86
C ARG A 13 18.90 -21.66 -3.58
N VAL A 14 19.97 -21.23 -2.93
CA VAL A 14 20.20 -19.83 -2.57
C VAL A 14 21.20 -19.19 -3.54
N GLY A 15 20.81 -18.08 -4.16
CA GLY A 15 21.68 -17.37 -5.10
C GLY A 15 21.84 -18.02 -6.47
N GLU A 16 21.08 -19.09 -6.74
CA GLU A 16 21.10 -19.83 -8.00
C GLU A 16 19.71 -19.78 -8.67
N LEU A 17 19.70 -20.02 -9.97
CA LEU A 17 18.45 -20.21 -10.72
C LEU A 17 17.84 -21.57 -10.35
N ARG A 18 16.51 -21.66 -10.42
CA ARG A 18 15.77 -22.90 -10.14
C ARG A 18 16.18 -24.08 -11.00
N GLY A 19 15.88 -25.29 -10.52
CA GLY A 19 16.21 -26.55 -11.18
C GLY A 19 15.33 -26.87 -12.39
N GLU A 20 15.40 -28.13 -12.83
CA GLU A 20 14.71 -28.64 -14.02
C GLU A 20 13.21 -28.90 -13.80
N GLU A 21 12.76 -28.97 -12.55
CA GLU A 21 11.37 -29.22 -12.23
C GLU A 21 10.44 -28.11 -12.80
N PRO A 22 9.25 -28.48 -13.31
CA PRO A 22 8.28 -27.51 -13.73
C PRO A 22 7.93 -26.55 -12.59
N MET A 23 7.92 -25.26 -12.88
CA MET A 23 7.59 -24.21 -11.90
C MET A 23 6.21 -23.65 -12.21
N GLN A 24 5.28 -23.90 -11.32
CA GLN A 24 3.93 -23.35 -11.39
C GLN A 24 3.79 -22.22 -10.38
N ILE A 25 3.17 -21.14 -10.82
CA ILE A 25 2.79 -20.02 -9.97
C ILE A 25 1.38 -20.28 -9.45
N VAL A 26 1.30 -20.42 -8.14
CA VAL A 26 0.06 -20.82 -7.48
C VAL A 26 -0.34 -19.83 -6.39
N SER A 27 -1.63 -19.76 -6.07
CA SER A 27 -2.16 -19.09 -4.88
C SER A 27 -3.13 -20.00 -4.14
N GLY A 28 -3.43 -19.67 -2.89
CA GLY A 28 -4.33 -20.46 -2.04
C GLY A 28 -3.60 -21.31 -1.02
N PRO A 29 -4.36 -21.97 -0.12
CA PRO A 29 -3.80 -22.84 0.93
C PRO A 29 -3.28 -24.15 0.32
N ILE A 30 -2.29 -24.75 0.99
CA ILE A 30 -1.71 -26.06 0.62
C ILE A 30 -2.83 -27.11 0.46
N GLY A 31 -2.84 -27.81 -0.69
CA GLY A 31 -3.85 -28.81 -1.07
C GLY A 31 -5.13 -28.25 -1.69
N ARG A 32 -5.21 -26.93 -1.88
CA ARG A 32 -6.29 -26.23 -2.61
C ARG A 32 -5.71 -25.07 -3.43
N GLU A 33 -4.53 -25.29 -3.98
CA GLU A 33 -3.84 -24.28 -4.78
C GLU A 33 -4.56 -24.06 -6.10
N ARG A 34 -4.68 -22.80 -6.49
CA ARG A 34 -5.08 -22.39 -7.84
C ARG A 34 -3.81 -22.12 -8.65
N VAL A 35 -3.59 -22.89 -9.72
CA VAL A 35 -2.50 -22.64 -10.67
C VAL A 35 -2.89 -21.48 -11.58
N HIS A 36 -2.08 -20.44 -11.63
CA HIS A 36 -2.28 -19.27 -12.48
C HIS A 36 -1.56 -19.42 -13.83
N PHE A 37 -0.32 -19.88 -13.81
CA PHE A 37 0.46 -20.18 -15.02
C PHE A 37 1.69 -21.04 -14.68
N GLU A 38 2.34 -21.55 -15.73
CA GLU A 38 3.59 -22.29 -15.65
C GLU A 38 4.73 -21.46 -16.25
N ALA A 39 5.81 -21.30 -15.49
CA ALA A 39 6.99 -20.54 -15.92
C ALA A 39 7.76 -21.27 -17.02
N PRO A 40 8.55 -20.57 -17.84
CA PRO A 40 9.35 -21.17 -18.91
C PRO A 40 10.22 -22.34 -18.39
N PRO A 41 10.43 -23.40 -19.18
CA PRO A 41 11.26 -24.54 -18.75
C PRO A 41 12.71 -24.12 -18.50
N ARG A 42 13.41 -24.82 -17.59
CA ARG A 42 14.79 -24.48 -17.16
C ARG A 42 15.74 -24.22 -18.33
N LYS A 43 15.66 -25.02 -19.40
CA LYS A 43 16.50 -24.87 -20.59
C LYS A 43 16.42 -23.49 -21.29
N ARG A 44 15.32 -22.77 -21.09
CA ARG A 44 15.12 -21.40 -21.63
C ARG A 44 15.53 -20.32 -20.66
N LEU A 45 15.62 -20.64 -19.36
CA LEU A 45 15.72 -19.67 -18.29
C LEU A 45 16.94 -18.76 -18.39
N ASP A 46 18.12 -19.31 -18.71
CA ASP A 46 19.35 -18.52 -18.85
C ASP A 46 19.26 -17.46 -19.97
N LYS A 47 18.56 -17.81 -21.05
CA LYS A 47 18.32 -16.86 -22.16
C LYS A 47 17.30 -15.80 -21.74
N GLU A 48 16.20 -16.21 -21.14
CA GLU A 48 15.13 -15.30 -20.70
C GLU A 48 15.66 -14.26 -19.71
N ILE A 49 16.43 -14.70 -18.70
CA ILE A 49 17.02 -13.78 -17.71
C ILE A 49 18.03 -12.84 -18.34
N ARG A 50 18.91 -13.33 -19.22
CA ARG A 50 19.86 -12.41 -19.92
C ARG A 50 19.14 -11.37 -20.75
N THR A 51 18.09 -11.79 -21.47
CA THR A 51 17.29 -10.87 -22.28
C THR A 51 16.56 -9.85 -21.41
N PHE A 52 15.95 -10.30 -20.32
CA PHE A 52 15.31 -9.42 -19.35
C PHE A 52 16.28 -8.40 -18.75
N VAL A 53 17.43 -8.84 -18.26
CA VAL A 53 18.44 -7.96 -17.63
C VAL A 53 18.99 -6.93 -18.62
N ALA A 54 19.27 -7.35 -19.87
CA ALA A 54 19.72 -6.44 -20.92
C ALA A 54 18.65 -5.35 -21.19
N TRP A 55 17.41 -5.76 -21.39
CA TRP A 55 16.29 -4.83 -21.60
C TRP A 55 16.03 -3.93 -20.37
N PHE A 56 16.11 -4.48 -19.16
CA PHE A 56 15.86 -3.72 -17.92
C PHE A 56 16.91 -2.61 -17.72
N ASN A 57 18.16 -2.86 -18.11
CA ASN A 57 19.26 -1.90 -17.97
C ASN A 57 19.31 -0.88 -19.13
N ASP A 58 18.89 -1.28 -20.32
CA ASP A 58 18.90 -0.44 -21.53
C ASP A 58 17.56 -0.54 -22.26
N ALA A 59 16.52 -0.05 -21.62
CA ALA A 59 15.18 -0.05 -22.19
C ALA A 59 15.10 0.90 -23.40
N PRO A 60 14.18 0.64 -24.36
CA PRO A 60 14.01 1.46 -25.54
C PRO A 60 13.82 2.94 -25.19
N LYS A 61 14.54 3.83 -25.90
CA LYS A 61 14.39 5.28 -25.74
C LYS A 61 12.96 5.69 -26.06
N GLY A 62 12.37 6.50 -25.18
CA GLY A 62 11.00 6.98 -25.32
C GLY A 62 9.93 6.06 -24.71
N LEU A 63 10.29 4.90 -24.15
CA LEU A 63 9.37 4.12 -23.37
C LEU A 63 9.10 4.86 -22.04
N ASP A 64 7.83 5.13 -21.76
CA ASP A 64 7.39 5.73 -20.51
C ASP A 64 7.83 4.91 -19.29
N GLY A 65 8.25 5.58 -18.22
CA GLY A 65 8.85 4.93 -17.06
C GLY A 65 7.86 4.06 -16.27
N LEU A 66 6.58 4.45 -16.18
CA LEU A 66 5.55 3.64 -15.54
C LEU A 66 5.26 2.39 -16.36
N LEU A 67 5.17 2.52 -17.70
CA LEU A 67 5.00 1.36 -18.59
C LEU A 67 6.20 0.43 -18.50
N ARG A 68 7.43 0.96 -18.47
CA ARG A 68 8.65 0.17 -18.27
C ARG A 68 8.61 -0.59 -16.93
N ALA A 69 8.20 0.07 -15.87
CA ALA A 69 8.13 -0.54 -14.53
C ALA A 69 7.09 -1.68 -14.50
N GLY A 70 5.91 -1.46 -15.07
CA GLY A 70 4.86 -2.48 -15.18
C GLY A 70 5.29 -3.69 -16.00
N LEU A 71 5.91 -3.46 -17.17
CA LEU A 71 6.43 -4.53 -18.02
C LEU A 71 7.56 -5.32 -17.34
N ALA A 72 8.50 -4.62 -16.69
CA ALA A 72 9.60 -5.25 -15.95
C ALA A 72 9.08 -6.19 -14.87
N HIS A 73 8.08 -5.74 -14.10
CA HIS A 73 7.49 -6.54 -13.05
C HIS A 73 6.80 -7.79 -13.61
N ALA A 74 5.90 -7.65 -14.57
CA ALA A 74 5.19 -8.79 -15.15
C ALA A 74 6.15 -9.78 -15.82
N TRP A 75 7.09 -9.29 -16.61
CA TRP A 75 8.07 -10.16 -17.26
C TRP A 75 8.90 -10.96 -16.27
N PHE A 76 9.42 -10.31 -15.20
CA PHE A 76 10.17 -11.01 -14.17
C PHE A 76 9.32 -12.07 -13.44
N GLU A 77 8.07 -11.74 -13.09
CA GLU A 77 7.15 -12.69 -12.44
C GLU A 77 6.82 -13.88 -13.35
N VAL A 78 6.67 -13.68 -14.67
CA VAL A 78 6.43 -14.78 -15.63
C VAL A 78 7.66 -15.66 -15.82
N VAL A 79 8.87 -15.08 -15.88
CA VAL A 79 10.12 -15.85 -15.99
C VAL A 79 10.37 -16.69 -14.74
N HIS A 80 10.03 -16.18 -13.57
CA HIS A 80 10.08 -16.85 -12.26
C HIS A 80 11.39 -17.60 -12.01
N PRO A 81 12.53 -16.89 -11.97
CA PRO A 81 13.84 -17.52 -12.10
C PRO A 81 14.33 -18.31 -10.88
N TYR A 82 13.76 -18.10 -9.72
CA TYR A 82 14.22 -18.71 -8.46
C TYR A 82 13.22 -19.75 -7.93
N GLU A 83 13.68 -20.63 -7.04
CA GLU A 83 12.79 -21.61 -6.38
C GLU A 83 11.84 -20.95 -5.38
N ASP A 84 12.27 -19.82 -4.76
CA ASP A 84 11.43 -18.98 -3.91
C ASP A 84 11.94 -17.54 -3.93
N GLY A 85 11.09 -16.61 -3.51
CA GLY A 85 11.41 -15.19 -3.38
C GLY A 85 11.22 -14.35 -4.64
N ASN A 86 10.70 -14.94 -5.73
CA ASN A 86 10.48 -14.21 -6.99
C ASN A 86 9.63 -12.97 -6.79
N GLY A 87 8.49 -13.08 -6.11
CA GLY A 87 7.63 -11.92 -5.83
C GLY A 87 8.34 -10.80 -5.03
N ARG A 88 9.27 -11.14 -4.13
CA ARG A 88 10.07 -10.13 -3.39
C ARG A 88 11.09 -9.45 -4.30
N VAL A 89 11.77 -10.21 -5.14
CA VAL A 89 12.70 -9.68 -6.13
C VAL A 89 11.95 -8.86 -7.19
N GLY A 90 10.83 -9.38 -7.73
CA GLY A 90 10.00 -8.70 -8.71
C GLY A 90 9.52 -7.33 -8.21
N ARG A 91 9.04 -7.26 -6.96
CA ARG A 91 8.67 -5.98 -6.34
C ARG A 91 9.85 -5.05 -6.11
N ALA A 92 11.03 -5.57 -5.74
CA ALA A 92 12.23 -4.73 -5.62
C ALA A 92 12.70 -4.17 -6.99
N LEU A 93 12.57 -4.94 -8.06
CA LEU A 93 12.83 -4.48 -9.43
C LEU A 93 11.81 -3.42 -9.87
N LEU A 94 10.53 -3.63 -9.56
CA LEU A 94 9.47 -2.63 -9.76
C LEU A 94 9.80 -1.33 -9.03
N ASP A 95 10.12 -1.42 -7.75
CA ASP A 95 10.47 -0.27 -6.92
C ASP A 95 11.69 0.49 -7.48
N ARG A 96 12.70 -0.23 -7.95
CA ARG A 96 13.86 0.37 -8.61
C ARG A 96 13.47 1.07 -9.91
N ALA A 97 12.66 0.44 -10.76
CA ALA A 97 12.23 1.02 -12.02
C ALA A 97 11.45 2.32 -11.83
N LEU A 98 10.50 2.34 -10.89
CA LEU A 98 9.73 3.52 -10.53
C LEU A 98 10.61 4.62 -9.93
N ALA A 99 11.56 4.28 -9.05
CA ALA A 99 12.49 5.26 -8.48
C ALA A 99 13.40 5.91 -9.53
N GLN A 100 13.80 5.15 -10.55
CA GLN A 100 14.58 5.67 -11.68
C GLN A 100 13.76 6.66 -12.52
N ASP A 101 12.50 6.36 -12.78
CA ASP A 101 11.59 7.22 -13.53
C ASP A 101 11.29 8.52 -12.77
N GLU A 102 10.87 8.41 -11.51
CA GLU A 102 10.57 9.54 -10.63
C GLU A 102 11.81 10.36 -10.24
N ARG A 103 13.03 9.84 -10.49
CA ARG A 103 14.32 10.42 -10.06
C ARG A 103 14.35 10.72 -8.55
N ARG A 104 13.74 9.83 -7.76
CA ARG A 104 13.64 9.92 -6.29
C ARG A 104 14.05 8.62 -5.64
N SER A 105 14.78 8.73 -4.54
CA SER A 105 15.16 7.57 -3.73
C SER A 105 14.05 7.09 -2.79
N THR A 106 13.08 7.95 -2.50
CA THR A 106 11.97 7.66 -1.57
C THR A 106 10.64 7.96 -2.25
N ARG A 107 9.74 6.98 -2.22
CA ARG A 107 8.35 7.12 -2.64
C ARG A 107 7.43 7.11 -1.44
N LEU A 108 6.34 7.85 -1.55
CA LEU A 108 5.33 7.95 -0.49
C LEU A 108 4.23 6.89 -0.64
N TYR A 109 4.16 6.17 -1.76
CA TYR A 109 3.19 5.10 -2.00
C TYR A 109 3.86 3.72 -2.09
N SER A 110 3.12 2.66 -1.80
CA SER A 110 3.59 1.28 -1.78
C SER A 110 2.82 0.42 -2.77
N MET A 111 3.48 0.00 -3.86
CA MET A 111 2.91 -0.98 -4.79
C MET A 111 2.77 -2.35 -4.14
N SER A 112 3.66 -2.72 -3.23
CA SER A 112 3.56 -4.00 -2.50
C SER A 112 2.30 -4.09 -1.66
N ALA A 113 1.95 -3.03 -0.93
CA ALA A 113 0.72 -2.96 -0.15
C ALA A 113 -0.52 -2.97 -1.06
N ARG A 114 -0.44 -2.31 -2.22
CA ARG A 114 -1.53 -2.28 -3.18
C ARG A 114 -1.78 -3.66 -3.81
N PHE A 115 -0.74 -4.36 -4.24
CA PHE A 115 -0.86 -5.71 -4.78
C PHE A 115 -1.40 -6.71 -3.75
N GLU A 116 -1.04 -6.57 -2.47
CA GLU A 116 -1.59 -7.41 -1.41
C GLU A 116 -3.08 -7.15 -1.19
N SER A 117 -3.54 -5.89 -1.24
CA SER A 117 -4.96 -5.55 -1.11
C SER A 117 -5.82 -6.03 -2.29
N GLU A 118 -5.23 -6.19 -3.47
CA GLU A 118 -5.88 -6.63 -4.71
C GLU A 118 -5.35 -7.99 -5.18
N ARG A 119 -5.01 -8.85 -4.26
CA ARG A 119 -4.23 -10.06 -4.50
C ARG A 119 -4.80 -10.97 -5.60
N ASP A 120 -6.10 -11.22 -5.58
CA ASP A 120 -6.74 -12.10 -6.56
C ASP A 120 -6.71 -11.46 -7.97
N ALA A 121 -7.06 -10.18 -8.08
CA ALA A 121 -6.99 -9.43 -9.32
C ALA A 121 -5.56 -9.31 -9.87
N TYR A 122 -4.57 -9.21 -8.98
CA TYR A 122 -3.16 -9.21 -9.35
C TYR A 122 -2.74 -10.53 -10.03
N TYR A 123 -3.10 -11.67 -9.44
CA TYR A 123 -2.77 -12.96 -10.03
C TYR A 123 -3.56 -13.25 -11.32
N ASP A 124 -4.81 -12.80 -11.40
CA ASP A 124 -5.61 -12.91 -12.62
C ASP A 124 -5.00 -12.08 -13.76
N ALA A 125 -4.55 -10.86 -13.48
CA ALA A 125 -3.89 -10.00 -14.47
C ALA A 125 -2.53 -10.57 -14.93
N LEU A 126 -1.72 -11.13 -14.02
CA LEU A 126 -0.48 -11.83 -14.39
C LEU A 126 -0.74 -13.10 -15.18
N GLY A 127 -1.75 -13.88 -14.80
CA GLY A 127 -2.16 -15.09 -15.54
C GLY A 127 -2.59 -14.76 -16.97
N ALA A 128 -3.39 -13.72 -17.16
CA ALA A 128 -3.78 -13.25 -18.49
C ALA A 128 -2.58 -12.77 -19.31
N PHE A 129 -1.63 -12.05 -18.71
CA PHE A 129 -0.39 -11.61 -19.36
C PHE A 129 0.49 -12.79 -19.81
N SER A 130 0.56 -13.87 -19.01
CA SER A 130 1.42 -15.02 -19.28
C SER A 130 0.85 -16.00 -20.30
N SER A 131 -0.47 -16.14 -20.37
CA SER A 131 -1.17 -17.18 -21.17
C SER A 131 -1.76 -16.66 -22.47
N GLY A 132 -1.68 -15.35 -22.71
CA GLY A 132 -2.39 -14.69 -23.78
C GLY A 132 -1.56 -14.49 -25.05
N THR A 133 -1.98 -13.48 -25.76
CA THR A 133 -1.30 -12.93 -26.94
C THR A 133 -0.07 -12.11 -26.48
N LEU A 134 0.72 -11.59 -27.44
CA LEU A 134 1.80 -10.63 -27.13
C LEU A 134 1.28 -9.23 -26.74
N ASP A 135 -0.01 -9.08 -26.46
CA ASP A 135 -0.61 -7.82 -26.04
C ASP A 135 -0.51 -7.63 -24.53
N ALA A 136 0.34 -6.69 -24.13
CA ALA A 136 0.52 -6.31 -22.72
C ALA A 136 -0.51 -5.27 -22.23
N THR A 137 -1.39 -4.76 -23.11
CA THR A 137 -2.32 -3.67 -22.79
C THR A 137 -3.22 -3.97 -21.60
N PRO A 138 -3.85 -5.14 -21.45
CA PRO A 138 -4.71 -5.43 -20.31
C PRO A 138 -3.95 -5.38 -18.98
N TRP A 139 -2.73 -5.93 -18.95
CA TRP A 139 -1.86 -5.86 -17.77
C TRP A 139 -1.48 -4.41 -17.44
N LEU A 140 -1.04 -3.64 -18.43
CA LEU A 140 -0.61 -2.25 -18.23
C LEU A 140 -1.77 -1.36 -17.77
N GLN A 141 -2.97 -1.54 -18.30
CA GLN A 141 -4.16 -0.82 -17.84
C GLN A 141 -4.46 -1.13 -16.38
N TRP A 142 -4.45 -2.41 -15.99
CA TRP A 142 -4.62 -2.80 -14.60
C TRP A 142 -3.51 -2.21 -13.70
N PHE A 143 -2.26 -2.35 -14.10
CA PHE A 143 -1.10 -1.84 -13.35
C PHE A 143 -1.17 -0.34 -13.12
N LEU A 144 -1.45 0.45 -14.14
CA LEU A 144 -1.57 1.92 -14.05
C LEU A 144 -2.72 2.32 -13.11
N ALA A 145 -3.84 1.62 -13.14
CA ALA A 145 -4.92 1.85 -12.19
C ALA A 145 -4.48 1.58 -10.73
N GLN A 146 -3.61 0.57 -10.51
CA GLN A 146 -3.05 0.30 -9.18
C GLN A 146 -2.05 1.38 -8.75
N VAL A 147 -1.23 1.91 -9.67
CA VAL A 147 -0.32 3.04 -9.37
C VAL A 147 -1.13 4.27 -8.95
N GLU A 148 -2.16 4.61 -9.72
CA GLU A 148 -3.06 5.74 -9.39
C GLU A 148 -3.72 5.56 -8.02
N ALA A 149 -4.27 4.38 -7.73
CA ALA A 149 -4.91 4.10 -6.45
C ALA A 149 -3.91 4.17 -5.27
N ALA A 150 -2.68 3.66 -5.46
CA ALA A 150 -1.62 3.74 -4.46
C ALA A 150 -1.19 5.19 -4.19
N ALA A 151 -1.06 6.00 -5.24
CA ALA A 151 -0.72 7.42 -5.13
C ALA A 151 -1.81 8.20 -4.37
N LYS A 152 -3.08 8.02 -4.74
CA LYS A 152 -4.23 8.64 -4.04
C LYS A 152 -4.29 8.25 -2.57
N SER A 153 -4.11 6.97 -2.24
CA SER A 153 -4.08 6.50 -0.85
C SER A 153 -2.96 7.16 -0.03
N SER A 154 -1.80 7.37 -0.66
CA SER A 154 -0.67 8.05 -0.01
C SER A 154 -0.91 9.54 0.19
N GLU A 155 -1.57 10.21 -0.76
CA GLU A 155 -1.97 11.61 -0.64
C GLU A 155 -2.86 11.80 0.59
N HIS A 156 -3.87 10.95 0.78
CA HIS A 156 -4.72 10.96 1.98
C HIS A 156 -3.90 10.80 3.27
N THR A 157 -2.93 9.88 3.26
CA THR A 157 -2.07 9.65 4.44
C THR A 157 -1.19 10.87 4.74
N VAL A 158 -0.55 11.45 3.73
CA VAL A 158 0.27 12.66 3.88
C VAL A 158 -0.56 13.83 4.39
N ASN A 159 -1.72 14.08 3.78
CA ASN A 159 -2.61 15.16 4.19
C ASN A 159 -3.08 15.01 5.64
N ARG A 160 -3.35 13.78 6.10
CA ARG A 160 -3.68 13.48 7.49
C ARG A 160 -2.51 13.81 8.43
N VAL A 161 -1.30 13.34 8.13
CA VAL A 161 -0.10 13.57 8.96
C VAL A 161 0.24 15.06 9.03
N VAL A 162 0.27 15.74 7.88
CA VAL A 162 0.54 17.18 7.79
C VAL A 162 -0.56 17.97 8.51
N GLY A 163 -1.82 17.62 8.30
CA GLY A 163 -2.96 18.26 8.99
C GLY A 163 -2.88 18.12 10.50
N LYS A 164 -2.52 16.93 10.98
CA LYS A 164 -2.31 16.67 12.42
C LYS A 164 -1.15 17.50 12.98
N ALA A 165 -0.01 17.55 12.29
CA ALA A 165 1.13 18.35 12.71
C ALA A 165 0.80 19.84 12.76
N GLN A 166 0.16 20.38 11.72
CA GLN A 166 -0.28 21.77 11.66
C GLN A 166 -1.29 22.11 12.76
N PHE A 167 -2.22 21.21 13.07
CA PHE A 167 -3.16 21.39 14.18
C PHE A 167 -2.42 21.56 15.50
N TRP A 168 -1.50 20.66 15.82
CA TRP A 168 -0.74 20.71 17.06
C TRP A 168 0.21 21.91 17.13
N MET A 169 0.77 22.35 16.01
CA MET A 169 1.57 23.58 15.95
C MET A 169 0.72 24.83 16.29
N ARG A 170 -0.48 24.94 15.75
CA ARG A 170 -1.39 26.06 16.02
C ARG A 170 -1.86 26.09 17.50
N HIS A 171 -1.97 24.94 18.13
CA HIS A 171 -2.47 24.81 19.49
C HIS A 171 -1.35 24.48 20.50
N ALA A 172 -0.09 24.76 20.17
CA ALA A 172 1.07 24.43 21.01
C ALA A 172 1.00 25.06 22.42
N GLU A 173 0.50 26.30 22.49
CA GLU A 173 0.36 27.08 23.75
C GLU A 173 -0.96 26.79 24.47
N VAL A 174 -1.85 25.99 23.91
CA VAL A 174 -3.16 25.70 24.51
C VAL A 174 -3.04 24.63 25.59
N ALA A 175 -3.34 25.00 26.84
CA ALA A 175 -3.35 24.05 27.95
C ALA A 175 -4.50 23.03 27.78
N LEU A 176 -4.15 21.78 27.50
CA LEU A 176 -5.08 20.65 27.29
C LEU A 176 -4.80 19.54 28.28
N ASN A 177 -5.84 18.99 28.88
CA ASN A 177 -5.71 17.79 29.68
C ASN A 177 -5.58 16.51 28.82
N GLU A 178 -5.16 15.39 29.41
CA GLU A 178 -4.89 14.15 28.69
C GLU A 178 -6.14 13.56 28.00
N ARG A 179 -7.34 13.75 28.56
CA ARG A 179 -8.59 13.31 27.93
C ARG A 179 -8.88 14.12 26.68
N GLN A 180 -8.69 15.44 26.73
CA GLN A 180 -8.84 16.36 25.60
C GLN A 180 -7.87 16.01 24.49
N LYS A 181 -6.59 15.84 24.80
CA LYS A 181 -5.56 15.42 23.85
C LYS A 181 -5.90 14.08 23.18
N LYS A 182 -6.38 13.09 23.96
CA LYS A 182 -6.80 11.78 23.44
C LYS A 182 -7.94 11.91 22.45
N ALA A 183 -8.98 12.70 22.79
CA ALA A 183 -10.13 12.89 21.91
C ALA A 183 -9.76 13.63 20.61
N LEU A 184 -8.94 14.70 20.71
CA LEU A 184 -8.42 15.41 19.53
C LEU A 184 -7.57 14.51 18.64
N ASN A 185 -6.70 13.67 19.21
CA ASN A 185 -5.92 12.73 18.42
C ASN A 185 -6.81 11.74 17.64
N VAL A 186 -7.86 11.20 18.26
CA VAL A 186 -8.83 10.32 17.56
C VAL A 186 -9.52 11.03 16.40
N LEU A 187 -9.90 12.30 16.57
CA LEU A 187 -10.50 13.11 15.50
C LEU A 187 -9.50 13.40 14.38
N LEU A 188 -8.25 13.74 14.71
CA LEU A 188 -7.17 14.00 13.76
C LEU A 188 -6.74 12.73 12.98
N ASP A 189 -6.78 11.58 13.64
CA ASP A 189 -6.43 10.30 13.03
C ASP A 189 -7.53 9.76 12.10
N ALA A 190 -8.75 10.26 12.21
CA ALA A 190 -9.84 9.95 11.29
C ALA A 190 -9.63 10.52 9.87
N GLY A 191 -8.72 11.50 9.72
CA GLY A 191 -8.32 12.05 8.43
C GLY A 191 -9.35 13.02 7.82
N PRO A 192 -9.22 13.32 6.52
CA PRO A 192 -10.04 14.31 5.84
C PRO A 192 -11.52 13.91 5.73
N ASP A 193 -11.83 12.61 5.74
CA ASP A 193 -13.22 12.12 5.72
C ASP A 193 -13.93 12.29 7.07
N GLY A 194 -13.19 12.71 8.10
CA GLY A 194 -13.69 13.00 9.41
C GLY A 194 -14.02 11.75 10.26
N PHE A 195 -14.35 12.00 11.51
CA PHE A 195 -14.76 10.97 12.45
C PHE A 195 -16.23 10.62 12.24
N VAL A 196 -16.52 9.37 11.84
CA VAL A 196 -17.90 8.93 11.48
C VAL A 196 -18.94 9.37 12.50
N GLY A 197 -19.86 10.22 12.06
CA GLY A 197 -20.93 10.80 12.87
C GLY A 197 -20.46 11.80 13.93
N GLY A 198 -19.25 12.39 13.79
CA GLY A 198 -18.68 13.39 14.69
C GLY A 198 -18.44 12.87 16.12
N MET A 199 -17.75 13.66 16.93
CA MET A 199 -17.60 13.40 18.36
C MET A 199 -18.87 13.86 19.10
N THR A 200 -19.50 12.97 19.85
CA THR A 200 -20.63 13.29 20.72
C THR A 200 -20.21 13.19 22.19
N ASN A 201 -20.98 13.76 23.09
CA ASN A 201 -20.76 13.62 24.55
C ASN A 201 -20.62 12.14 24.95
N LYS A 202 -21.54 11.28 24.45
CA LYS A 202 -21.52 9.83 24.72
C LYS A 202 -20.23 9.16 24.22
N LYS A 203 -19.78 9.49 23.00
CA LYS A 203 -18.54 8.94 22.41
C LYS A 203 -17.31 9.42 23.19
N TYR A 204 -17.27 10.71 23.55
CA TYR A 204 -16.19 11.27 24.38
C TYR A 204 -16.11 10.60 25.74
N ALA A 205 -17.25 10.50 26.45
CA ALA A 205 -17.31 9.84 27.77
C ALA A 205 -16.83 8.38 27.71
N SER A 206 -17.25 7.63 26.70
CA SER A 206 -16.80 6.25 26.46
C SER A 206 -15.30 6.17 26.15
N LEU A 207 -14.79 7.02 25.23
CA LEU A 207 -13.38 7.06 24.81
C LEU A 207 -12.43 7.39 25.98
N THR A 208 -12.84 8.32 26.83
CA THR A 208 -12.01 8.85 27.94
C THR A 208 -12.33 8.22 29.30
N LYS A 209 -13.30 7.29 29.35
CA LYS A 209 -13.77 6.61 30.57
C LYS A 209 -14.15 7.60 31.67
N THR A 210 -14.95 8.62 31.32
CA THR A 210 -15.36 9.68 32.25
C THR A 210 -16.89 9.82 32.32
N SER A 211 -17.39 10.62 33.29
CA SER A 211 -18.80 10.89 33.40
C SER A 211 -19.34 11.76 32.27
N PRO A 212 -20.62 11.68 31.88
CA PRO A 212 -21.21 12.56 30.89
C PRO A 212 -21.08 14.05 31.25
N ALA A 213 -21.12 14.42 32.51
CA ALA A 213 -20.95 15.80 32.95
C ALA A 213 -19.52 16.31 32.74
N THR A 214 -18.52 15.47 32.99
CA THR A 214 -17.10 15.79 32.72
C THR A 214 -16.85 15.89 31.22
N ALA A 215 -17.41 14.96 30.43
CA ALA A 215 -17.32 14.97 28.98
C ALA A 215 -17.89 16.27 28.38
N GLN A 216 -19.05 16.73 28.90
CA GLN A 216 -19.67 17.99 28.50
C GLN A 216 -18.75 19.19 28.74
N ARG A 217 -18.13 19.27 29.93
CA ARG A 217 -17.20 20.35 30.26
C ARG A 217 -15.94 20.32 29.40
N ASP A 218 -15.31 19.16 29.27
CA ASP A 218 -14.11 19.02 28.44
C ASP A 218 -14.39 19.40 26.98
N LEU A 219 -15.55 19.04 26.40
CA LEU A 219 -15.92 19.40 25.04
C LEU A 219 -16.25 20.91 24.89
N ALA A 220 -16.94 21.51 25.88
CA ALA A 220 -17.20 22.95 25.88
C ALA A 220 -15.88 23.76 25.92
N GLU A 221 -14.96 23.36 26.80
CA GLU A 221 -13.63 23.98 26.84
C GLU A 221 -12.85 23.86 25.52
N LEU A 222 -12.95 22.71 24.82
CA LEU A 222 -12.31 22.53 23.53
C LEU A 222 -12.89 23.46 22.44
N VAL A 223 -14.17 23.80 22.52
CA VAL A 223 -14.81 24.78 21.65
C VAL A 223 -14.32 26.18 22.01
N GLU A 224 -14.31 26.58 23.29
CA GLU A 224 -13.80 27.88 23.76
C GLU A 224 -12.32 28.09 23.36
N LYS A 225 -11.51 27.02 23.43
CA LYS A 225 -10.10 27.02 23.03
C LYS A 225 -9.87 26.98 21.51
N GLY A 226 -10.95 26.99 20.70
CA GLY A 226 -10.86 26.96 19.25
C GLY A 226 -10.32 25.67 18.65
N CYS A 227 -10.32 24.57 19.42
CA CYS A 227 -9.91 23.26 18.95
C CYS A 227 -11.04 22.54 18.20
N LEU A 228 -12.29 22.75 18.64
CA LEU A 228 -13.48 22.15 18.09
C LEU A 228 -14.52 23.19 17.73
N VAL A 229 -15.41 22.82 16.80
CA VAL A 229 -16.67 23.52 16.51
C VAL A 229 -17.85 22.62 16.84
N LEU A 230 -18.93 23.24 17.29
CA LEU A 230 -20.19 22.58 17.49
C LEU A 230 -20.97 22.58 16.19
N THR A 231 -21.46 21.42 15.76
CA THR A 231 -22.28 21.26 14.56
C THR A 231 -23.59 20.54 14.90
N GLY A 232 -24.64 20.79 14.10
CA GLY A 232 -25.97 20.21 14.32
C GLY A 232 -26.78 20.93 15.41
N ALA A 233 -28.00 20.45 15.67
CA ALA A 233 -28.92 20.99 16.68
C ALA A 233 -29.66 19.85 17.40
N GLY A 234 -30.07 20.09 18.64
CA GLY A 234 -30.84 19.14 19.45
C GLY A 234 -30.12 17.77 19.57
N ARG A 235 -30.78 16.69 19.14
CA ARG A 235 -30.24 15.32 19.22
C ARG A 235 -29.09 15.04 18.24
N SER A 236 -28.89 15.91 17.24
CA SER A 236 -27.81 15.77 16.23
C SER A 236 -26.55 16.57 16.56
N VAL A 237 -26.46 17.16 17.75
CA VAL A 237 -25.28 17.91 18.21
C VAL A 237 -24.05 17.01 18.23
N ARG A 238 -22.99 17.49 17.57
CA ARG A 238 -21.68 16.83 17.49
C ARG A 238 -20.56 17.89 17.46
N TYR A 239 -19.39 17.46 17.79
CA TYR A 239 -18.17 18.27 17.81
C TYR A 239 -17.24 17.77 16.72
N GLU A 240 -16.72 18.70 15.94
CA GLU A 240 -15.81 18.45 14.83
C GLU A 240 -14.56 19.32 15.01
N LEU A 241 -13.44 18.95 14.37
CA LEU A 241 -12.25 19.80 14.42
C LEU A 241 -12.55 21.17 13.81
N GLN A 242 -12.01 22.24 14.42
CA GLN A 242 -12.10 23.58 13.86
C GLN A 242 -11.51 23.56 12.44
N PRO A 243 -12.26 23.97 11.40
CA PRO A 243 -11.72 24.12 10.05
C PRO A 243 -10.50 25.02 10.01
N ARG A 244 -9.65 24.84 8.98
CA ARG A 244 -8.44 25.64 8.77
C ARG A 244 -8.74 27.08 8.44
#